data_c2ca26ce72be4a0f122ce8f4260d0d7e
#
_entry.id   c2ca26ce72be4a0f122ce8f4260d0d7e
#
_cell.length_a   1.000
_cell.length_b   1.000
_cell.length_c   1.000
_cell.angle_alpha   90.00
_cell.angle_beta   90.00
_cell.angle_gamma   90.00
#
_symmetry.space_group_name_H-M   'P 1'
#
loop_
_entity.id
_entity.type
_entity.pdbx_description
1 polymer ?
#
loop_
_entity_poly.entity_id
_entity_poly.type
_entity_poly.pdbx_seq_one_letter_code
_entity_poly.pdbx_strand_id
1 'polypeptide(L)'
;MPPKMRITKDMIINAAIEVAKQSGYEYINARTVSARLHCSTQPVMYHFSTIDAMKRAVYAQVDHLHSEYMMRISPEQDPILGIGLNYIRFAVEEPQLFRYLFQSGYAVEHSLVEMIDSEELIPVLAAM
;
A
#
# COMPACT_ATOMS: atom_id res chain seq x y z
N MET A 1 -8.47 5.21 -35.76
CA MET A 1 -7.96 5.73 -34.47
C MET A 1 -7.75 4.57 -33.51
N PRO A 2 -6.57 4.46 -32.93
CA PRO A 2 -6.41 3.45 -31.88
C PRO A 2 -7.38 3.75 -30.74
N PRO A 3 -8.00 2.72 -30.13
CA PRO A 3 -8.87 2.95 -28.98
C PRO A 3 -8.09 3.61 -27.86
N LYS A 4 -8.67 4.61 -27.22
CA LYS A 4 -8.07 5.22 -26.04
C LYS A 4 -7.91 4.16 -24.98
N MET A 5 -6.71 4.04 -24.42
CA MET A 5 -6.47 3.13 -23.31
C MET A 5 -7.33 3.55 -22.12
N ARG A 6 -8.14 2.62 -21.64
CA ARG A 6 -8.99 2.89 -20.48
C ARG A 6 -8.14 2.87 -19.21
N ILE A 7 -8.13 3.99 -18.50
CA ILE A 7 -7.43 4.08 -17.20
C ILE A 7 -8.33 3.47 -16.13
N THR A 8 -7.84 2.41 -15.49
CA THR A 8 -8.56 1.72 -14.42
C THR A 8 -8.11 2.21 -13.06
N LYS A 9 -8.93 1.93 -12.05
CA LYS A 9 -8.59 2.26 -10.66
C LYS A 9 -7.29 1.56 -10.22
N ASP A 10 -7.10 0.31 -10.61
CA ASP A 10 -5.87 -0.44 -10.28
C ASP A 10 -4.64 0.17 -10.93
N MET A 11 -4.74 0.66 -12.15
CA MET A 11 -3.65 1.36 -12.81
C MET A 11 -3.25 2.62 -12.05
N ILE A 12 -4.24 3.36 -11.55
CA ILE A 12 -4.02 4.57 -10.75
C ILE A 12 -3.32 4.22 -9.43
N ILE A 13 -3.80 3.20 -8.74
CA ILE A 13 -3.20 2.76 -7.47
C ILE A 13 -1.75 2.32 -7.68
N ASN A 14 -1.48 1.52 -8.71
CA ASN A 14 -0.12 1.07 -9.00
C ASN A 14 0.82 2.23 -9.37
N ALA A 15 0.34 3.19 -10.15
CA ALA A 15 1.12 4.39 -10.47
C ALA A 15 1.40 5.23 -9.22
N ALA A 16 0.42 5.37 -8.33
CA ALA A 16 0.57 6.10 -7.08
C ALA A 16 1.59 5.41 -6.14
N ILE A 17 1.61 4.08 -6.10
CA ILE A 17 2.61 3.32 -5.35
C ILE A 17 4.02 3.64 -5.88
N GLU A 18 4.20 3.70 -7.19
CA GLU A 18 5.49 4.05 -7.78
C GLU A 18 5.92 5.49 -7.44
N VAL A 19 4.97 6.43 -7.42
CA VAL A 19 5.25 7.79 -6.93
C VAL A 19 5.72 7.75 -5.48
N ALA A 20 5.03 7.00 -4.64
CA ALA A 20 5.40 6.86 -3.22
C ALA A 20 6.79 6.26 -3.05
N LYS A 21 7.13 5.24 -3.84
CA LYS A 21 8.45 4.59 -3.80
C LYS A 21 9.58 5.56 -4.17
N GLN A 22 9.37 6.38 -5.19
CA GLN A 22 10.40 7.27 -5.69
C GLN A 22 10.53 8.56 -4.90
N SER A 23 9.41 9.14 -4.48
CA SER A 23 9.39 10.51 -3.94
C SER A 23 8.79 10.61 -2.55
N GLY A 24 8.05 9.61 -2.10
CA GLY A 24 7.32 9.62 -0.84
C GLY A 24 5.82 9.78 -1.04
N TYR A 25 5.05 9.35 -0.06
CA TYR A 25 3.58 9.39 -0.14
C TYR A 25 3.03 10.82 -0.19
N GLU A 26 3.77 11.81 0.29
CA GLU A 26 3.39 13.22 0.25
C GLU A 26 3.22 13.73 -1.18
N TYR A 27 3.89 13.10 -2.13
CA TYR A 27 3.87 13.49 -3.55
C TYR A 27 2.78 12.80 -4.35
N ILE A 28 1.96 11.95 -3.73
CA ILE A 28 0.81 11.35 -4.40
C ILE A 28 -0.27 12.41 -4.59
N ASN A 29 -0.55 12.76 -5.85
CA ASN A 29 -1.63 13.66 -6.24
C ASN A 29 -2.05 13.35 -7.68
N ALA A 30 -3.14 14.00 -8.14
CA ALA A 30 -3.65 13.74 -9.47
C ALA A 30 -2.62 14.03 -10.57
N ARG A 31 -1.81 15.06 -10.38
CA ARG A 31 -0.80 15.47 -11.37
C ARG A 31 0.34 14.45 -11.47
N THR A 32 0.91 14.04 -10.36
CA THR A 32 2.05 13.10 -10.36
C THR A 32 1.63 11.72 -10.86
N VAL A 33 0.45 11.27 -10.48
CA VAL A 33 -0.08 9.96 -10.90
C VAL A 33 -0.42 9.98 -12.40
N SER A 34 -1.11 11.02 -12.87
CA SER A 34 -1.46 11.13 -14.28
C SER A 34 -0.22 11.27 -15.18
N ALA A 35 0.82 11.94 -14.70
CA ALA A 35 2.09 12.05 -15.42
C ALA A 35 2.73 10.67 -15.65
N ARG A 36 2.70 9.80 -14.64
CA ARG A 36 3.22 8.44 -14.78
C ARG A 36 2.39 7.59 -15.73
N LEU A 37 1.08 7.83 -15.78
CA LEU A 37 0.18 7.10 -16.68
C LEU A 37 0.11 7.70 -18.09
N HIS A 38 0.82 8.79 -18.32
CA HIS A 38 0.81 9.52 -19.60
C HIS A 38 -0.60 9.90 -20.03
N CYS A 39 -1.41 10.37 -19.07
CA CYS A 39 -2.79 10.79 -19.31
C CYS A 39 -3.06 12.14 -18.64
N SER A 40 -4.25 12.70 -18.90
CA SER A 40 -4.71 13.89 -18.20
C SER A 40 -5.12 13.54 -16.76
N THR A 41 -5.40 14.57 -15.96
CA THR A 41 -5.87 14.36 -14.58
C THR A 41 -7.32 13.88 -14.50
N GLN A 42 -8.09 13.98 -15.59
CA GLN A 42 -9.52 13.65 -15.59
C GLN A 42 -9.80 12.20 -15.18
N PRO A 43 -9.15 11.17 -15.76
CA PRO A 43 -9.41 9.79 -15.35
C PRO A 43 -9.08 9.55 -13.88
N VAL A 44 -8.03 10.18 -13.37
CA VAL A 44 -7.65 10.06 -11.96
C VAL A 44 -8.73 10.66 -11.07
N MET A 45 -9.18 11.86 -11.41
CA MET A 45 -10.23 12.56 -10.66
C MET A 45 -11.60 11.87 -10.77
N TYR A 46 -11.85 11.18 -11.87
CA TYR A 46 -13.05 10.39 -12.03
C TYR A 46 -13.11 9.23 -11.03
N HIS A 47 -12.01 8.53 -10.84
CA HIS A 47 -11.95 7.40 -9.91
C HIS A 47 -11.80 7.83 -8.46
N PHE A 48 -11.08 8.92 -8.21
CA PHE A 48 -10.84 9.44 -6.85
C PHE A 48 -11.15 10.93 -6.82
N SER A 49 -12.27 11.28 -6.23
CA SER A 49 -12.74 12.67 -6.18
C SER A 49 -11.86 13.55 -5.29
N THR A 50 -11.13 12.96 -4.34
CA THR A 50 -10.22 13.69 -3.45
C THR A 50 -8.87 12.99 -3.39
N ILE A 51 -7.82 13.76 -3.09
CA ILE A 51 -6.48 13.23 -2.86
C ILE A 51 -6.48 12.29 -1.66
N ASP A 52 -7.21 12.62 -0.62
CA ASP A 52 -7.29 11.78 0.58
C ASP A 52 -7.91 10.42 0.27
N ALA A 53 -8.98 10.37 -0.51
CA ALA A 53 -9.59 9.10 -0.93
C ALA A 53 -8.62 8.23 -1.73
N MET A 54 -7.83 8.84 -2.62
CA MET A 54 -6.80 8.15 -3.38
C MET A 54 -5.71 7.62 -2.46
N LYS A 55 -5.20 8.44 -1.55
CA LYS A 55 -4.15 8.02 -0.61
C LYS A 55 -4.60 6.90 0.32
N ARG A 56 -5.87 6.90 0.75
CA ARG A 56 -6.42 5.81 1.56
C ARG A 56 -6.48 4.50 0.80
N ALA A 57 -6.90 4.54 -0.46
CA ALA A 57 -6.95 3.36 -1.33
C ALA A 57 -5.55 2.82 -1.61
N VAL A 58 -4.59 3.71 -1.87
CA VAL A 58 -3.18 3.34 -2.08
C VAL A 58 -2.59 2.74 -0.80
N TYR A 59 -2.88 3.34 0.36
CA TYR A 59 -2.44 2.83 1.66
C TYR A 59 -2.92 1.39 1.87
N ALA A 60 -4.20 1.12 1.60
CA ALA A 60 -4.76 -0.23 1.75
C ALA A 60 -4.02 -1.25 0.87
N GLN A 61 -3.66 -0.88 -0.35
CA GLN A 61 -2.91 -1.76 -1.24
C GLN A 61 -1.47 -1.97 -0.75
N VAL A 62 -0.81 -0.92 -0.28
CA VAL A 62 0.55 -1.02 0.28
C VAL A 62 0.54 -1.91 1.52
N ASP A 63 -0.47 -1.76 2.37
CA ASP A 63 -0.65 -2.61 3.56
C ASP A 63 -0.81 -4.09 3.17
N HIS A 64 -1.60 -4.35 2.13
CA HIS A 64 -1.77 -5.71 1.61
C HIS A 64 -0.46 -6.29 1.08
N LEU A 65 0.31 -5.52 0.31
CA LEU A 65 1.62 -5.93 -0.20
C LEU A 65 2.59 -6.21 0.94
N HIS A 66 2.57 -5.38 1.97
CA HIS A 66 3.41 -5.56 3.15
C HIS A 66 3.04 -6.86 3.88
N SER A 67 1.75 -7.12 4.07
CA SER A 67 1.28 -8.34 4.72
C SER A 67 1.70 -9.60 3.95
N GLU A 68 1.57 -9.58 2.62
CA GLU A 68 2.04 -10.69 1.78
C GLU A 68 3.55 -10.89 1.91
N TYR A 69 4.31 -9.80 1.92
CA TYR A 69 5.77 -9.84 2.07
C TYR A 69 6.16 -10.46 3.42
N MET A 70 5.49 -10.05 4.49
CA MET A 70 5.74 -10.55 5.84
C MET A 70 5.53 -12.06 5.95
N MET A 71 4.57 -12.60 5.22
CA MET A 71 4.17 -14.01 5.27
C MET A 71 4.98 -14.91 4.33
N ARG A 72 5.97 -14.39 3.62
CA ARG A 72 6.89 -15.19 2.78
C ARG A 72 7.91 -15.93 3.65
N ILE A 73 7.48 -17.03 4.23
CA ILE A 73 8.26 -17.83 5.16
C ILE A 73 8.40 -19.23 4.58
N SER A 74 9.62 -19.80 4.60
CA SER A 74 9.81 -21.19 4.18
C SER A 74 9.27 -22.14 5.27
N PRO A 75 8.79 -23.34 4.88
CA PRO A 75 8.28 -24.30 5.86
C PRO A 75 9.30 -24.76 6.91
N GLU A 76 10.59 -24.60 6.61
CA GLU A 76 11.71 -25.03 7.47
C GLU A 76 12.15 -23.92 8.42
N GLN A 77 11.66 -22.70 8.23
CA GLN A 77 12.04 -21.53 9.00
C GLN A 77 11.11 -21.34 10.20
N ASP A 78 11.67 -20.90 11.34
CA ASP A 78 10.87 -20.46 12.47
C ASP A 78 9.97 -19.30 12.04
N PRO A 79 8.63 -19.43 12.14
CA PRO A 79 7.72 -18.37 11.68
C PRO A 79 7.95 -17.01 12.33
N ILE A 80 8.23 -16.98 13.63
CA ILE A 80 8.44 -15.72 14.36
C ILE A 80 9.70 -15.04 13.87
N LEU A 81 10.79 -15.79 13.75
CA LEU A 81 12.05 -15.27 13.23
C LEU A 81 11.90 -14.83 11.78
N GLY A 82 11.20 -15.62 10.96
CA GLY A 82 10.95 -15.30 9.54
C GLY A 82 10.19 -14.01 9.36
N ILE A 83 9.11 -13.81 10.13
CA ILE A 83 8.33 -12.57 10.10
C ILE A 83 9.19 -11.38 10.53
N GLY A 84 9.95 -11.52 11.62
CA GLY A 84 10.83 -10.46 12.10
C GLY A 84 11.89 -10.05 11.08
N LEU A 85 12.53 -11.03 10.43
CA LEU A 85 13.51 -10.76 9.38
C LEU A 85 12.87 -10.10 8.16
N ASN A 86 11.67 -10.53 7.77
CA ASN A 86 10.94 -9.92 6.66
C ASN A 86 10.54 -8.48 6.97
N TYR A 87 10.16 -8.20 8.20
CA TYR A 87 9.84 -6.84 8.65
C TYR A 87 11.05 -5.91 8.46
N ILE A 88 12.22 -6.33 8.92
CA ILE A 88 13.46 -5.55 8.79
C ILE A 88 13.84 -5.41 7.32
N ARG A 89 13.75 -6.49 6.56
CA ARG A 89 14.11 -6.51 5.14
C ARG A 89 13.22 -5.56 4.34
N PHE A 90 11.92 -5.57 4.60
CA PHE A 90 10.99 -4.64 3.94
C PHE A 90 11.35 -3.18 4.24
N ALA A 91 11.66 -2.87 5.49
CA ALA A 91 12.05 -1.50 5.89
C ALA A 91 13.32 -1.05 5.16
N VAL A 92 14.27 -1.95 4.93
CA VAL A 92 15.52 -1.65 4.23
C VAL A 92 15.32 -1.53 2.72
N GLU A 93 14.56 -2.44 2.12
CA GLU A 93 14.34 -2.48 0.67
C GLU A 93 13.33 -1.44 0.18
N GLU A 94 12.32 -1.16 1.00
CA GLU A 94 11.21 -0.26 0.66
C GLU A 94 11.00 0.81 1.75
N PRO A 95 12.00 1.68 1.98
CA PRO A 95 11.92 2.64 3.09
C PRO A 95 10.78 3.63 2.94
N GLN A 96 10.43 4.04 1.73
CA GLN A 96 9.33 4.98 1.50
C GLN A 96 7.97 4.35 1.74
N LEU A 97 7.78 3.09 1.36
CA LEU A 97 6.54 2.37 1.64
C LEU A 97 6.41 2.06 3.13
N PHE A 98 7.51 1.72 3.79
CA PHE A 98 7.55 1.54 5.24
C PHE A 98 7.13 2.82 5.96
N ARG A 99 7.65 3.97 5.53
CA ARG A 99 7.30 5.27 6.09
C ARG A 99 5.83 5.60 5.85
N TYR A 100 5.30 5.27 4.68
CA TYR A 100 3.88 5.43 4.36
C TYR A 100 3.00 4.62 5.33
N LEU A 101 3.36 3.37 5.56
CA LEU A 101 2.59 2.47 6.44
C LEU A 101 2.58 2.94 7.89
N PHE A 102 3.71 3.41 8.41
CA PHE A 102 3.86 3.60 9.85
C PHE A 102 3.98 5.06 10.28
N GLN A 103 4.17 6.01 9.36
CA GLN A 103 4.36 7.41 9.70
C GLN A 103 3.36 8.37 9.05
N SER A 104 2.51 7.89 8.15
CA SER A 104 1.56 8.75 7.45
C SER A 104 0.32 9.14 8.27
N GLY A 105 0.05 8.41 9.34
CA GLY A 105 -1.16 8.58 10.13
C GLY A 105 -2.33 7.71 9.72
N TYR A 106 -2.31 7.12 8.52
CA TYR A 106 -3.39 6.24 8.07
C TYR A 106 -3.44 4.92 8.83
N ALA A 107 -2.33 4.50 9.42
CA ALA A 107 -2.24 3.27 10.21
C ALA A 107 -3.21 3.24 11.40
N VAL A 108 -3.40 4.38 12.06
CA VAL A 108 -4.24 4.47 13.25
C VAL A 108 -5.71 4.21 12.91
N GLU A 109 -6.19 4.74 11.78
CA GLU A 109 -7.57 4.54 11.34
C GLU A 109 -7.83 3.13 10.83
N HIS A 110 -6.84 2.54 10.14
CA HIS A 110 -7.00 1.28 9.43
C HIS A 110 -6.72 0.07 10.34
N SER A 111 -5.67 0.14 11.16
CA SER A 111 -5.22 -1.04 11.92
C SER A 111 -6.05 -1.31 13.18
N LEU A 112 -6.59 -0.30 13.86
CA LEU A 112 -7.36 -0.55 15.09
C LEU A 112 -8.71 -1.20 14.80
N VAL A 113 -9.42 -0.74 13.75
CA VAL A 113 -10.74 -1.30 13.40
C VAL A 113 -10.58 -2.68 12.75
N GLU A 114 -9.63 -2.81 11.83
CA GLU A 114 -9.41 -4.10 11.15
C GLU A 114 -8.73 -5.13 12.03
N MET A 115 -7.86 -4.73 12.94
CA MET A 115 -7.25 -5.66 13.91
C MET A 115 -8.27 -6.20 14.89
N ILE A 116 -9.26 -5.40 15.26
CA ILE A 116 -10.34 -5.85 16.14
C ILE A 116 -11.27 -6.82 15.41
N ASP A 117 -11.52 -6.58 14.11
CA ASP A 117 -12.45 -7.38 13.31
C ASP A 117 -11.78 -8.50 12.52
N SER A 118 -10.43 -8.59 12.48
CA SER A 118 -9.77 -9.61 11.68
C SER A 118 -9.71 -10.94 12.44
N GLU A 119 -10.24 -11.98 11.81
CA GLU A 119 -10.15 -13.35 12.32
C GLU A 119 -8.70 -13.82 12.42
N GLU A 120 -7.77 -13.15 11.73
CA GLU A 120 -6.35 -13.46 11.73
C GLU A 120 -5.67 -13.11 13.05
N LEU A 121 -6.18 -12.13 13.78
CA LEU A 121 -5.59 -11.70 15.05
C LEU A 121 -5.94 -12.65 16.20
N ILE A 122 -7.09 -13.29 16.14
CA ILE A 122 -7.57 -14.20 17.20
C ILE A 122 -6.58 -15.36 17.43
N PRO A 123 -6.10 -16.06 16.38
CA PRO A 123 -5.08 -17.13 16.59
C PRO A 123 -3.76 -16.58 17.15
N VAL A 124 -3.34 -15.39 16.74
CA VAL A 124 -2.10 -14.78 17.22
C VAL A 124 -2.21 -14.44 18.70
N LEU A 125 -3.33 -13.85 19.11
CA LEU A 125 -3.60 -13.51 20.50
C LEU A 125 -3.73 -14.79 21.37
N ALA A 126 -4.34 -15.83 20.83
CA ALA A 126 -4.48 -17.10 21.54
C ALA A 126 -3.16 -17.84 21.70
N ALA A 127 -2.18 -17.60 20.81
CA ALA A 127 -0.85 -18.20 20.88
C ALA A 127 0.10 -17.46 21.84
N MET A 128 -0.28 -16.29 22.27
CA MET A 128 0.46 -15.52 23.27
C MET A 128 0.08 -15.96 24.69
#